data_5eb2c4694940ed189c405993a5eb7b0f
#
_entry.id   5eb2c4694940ed189c405993a5eb7b0f
#
_cell.length_a   1.000
_cell.length_b   1.000
_cell.length_c   1.000
_cell.angle_alpha   90.00
_cell.angle_beta   90.00
_cell.angle_gamma   90.00
#
_symmetry.space_group_name_H-M   'P 1'
#
loop_
_entity.id
_entity.type
_entity.pdbx_description
1 polymer ?
#
loop_
_entity_poly.entity_id
_entity_poly.type
_entity_poly.pdbx_seq_one_letter_code
_entity_poly.pdbx_strand_id
1 'polypeptide(L)'
;MDIKKIVNNTCKVAFSLILGGAILYWMYRGFDFKQVEHVLFHKMNWTWMLLSFPFGILAQLFRGWRWKQTLEPVDEHPRTNVCVNSIYLSYALSLVIPRIGEFARCGVLKRWDNVSFPKSLGTVVTERAIDSLLVMIIAIQVFLMQIPVFLNFFNTTGTSLDSILSKFSATGYLVCGICGIAVLILLHVLLKKLSIYNKVKATLGGLWQGVISLKGVSNVPLFVAFTLGIWVCYFLHYFLTFQCFEATSHLGLTCGLVTFIVGSIAVIVPTPNGAGPWHFAVKTMLILYGIQSDDALFFVLIVHSVQTLLVILLGIYAWLALAFTKKTNNIH
;
A
#
# COMPACT_ATOMS: atom_id res chain seq x y z
N MET A 1 31.46 11.69 5.49
CA MET A 1 30.11 11.09 5.57
C MET A 1 29.43 11.70 6.79
N ASP A 2 28.30 12.38 6.62
CA ASP A 2 27.69 13.21 7.68
C ASP A 2 27.02 12.31 8.74
N ILE A 3 27.64 12.21 9.92
CA ILE A 3 27.20 11.36 11.05
C ILE A 3 25.74 11.68 11.43
N LYS A 4 25.33 12.97 11.39
CA LYS A 4 23.94 13.38 11.66
C LYS A 4 22.96 12.77 10.68
N LYS A 5 23.32 12.63 9.42
CA LYS A 5 22.47 12.05 8.36
C LYS A 5 22.33 10.54 8.54
N ILE A 6 23.40 9.86 8.97
CA ILE A 6 23.39 8.42 9.26
C ILE A 6 22.50 8.16 10.46
N VAL A 7 22.71 8.86 11.58
CA VAL A 7 21.91 8.74 12.80
C VAL A 7 20.43 8.98 12.52
N ASN A 8 20.08 10.05 11.78
CA ASN A 8 18.69 10.35 11.44
C ASN A 8 18.04 9.24 10.60
N ASN A 9 18.77 8.65 9.64
CA ASN A 9 18.24 7.55 8.84
C ASN A 9 18.10 6.26 9.65
N THR A 10 19.05 5.94 10.52
CA THR A 10 18.97 4.79 11.41
C THR A 10 17.80 4.94 12.39
N CYS A 11 17.59 6.13 12.97
CA CYS A 11 16.43 6.41 13.82
C CYS A 11 15.10 6.22 13.10
N LYS A 12 14.99 6.63 11.83
CA LYS A 12 13.76 6.42 11.02
C LYS A 12 13.48 4.95 10.78
N VAL A 13 14.49 4.16 10.44
CA VAL A 13 14.35 2.71 10.24
C VAL A 13 13.99 2.02 11.57
N ALA A 14 14.69 2.35 12.66
CA ALA A 14 14.39 1.82 13.97
C ALA A 14 12.97 2.17 14.43
N PHE A 15 12.53 3.41 14.23
CA PHE A 15 11.16 3.83 14.53
C PHE A 15 10.12 3.01 13.73
N SER A 16 10.35 2.78 12.44
CA SER A 16 9.46 1.98 11.60
C SER A 16 9.34 0.53 12.07
N LEU A 17 10.45 -0.08 12.48
CA LEU A 17 10.50 -1.45 13.01
C LEU A 17 9.80 -1.53 14.39
N ILE A 18 10.08 -0.58 15.27
CA ILE A 18 9.47 -0.51 16.61
C ILE A 18 7.95 -0.30 16.48
N LEU A 19 7.51 0.61 15.63
CA LEU A 19 6.09 0.89 15.41
C LEU A 19 5.35 -0.34 14.90
N GLY A 20 5.85 -0.98 13.84
CA GLY A 20 5.26 -2.19 13.28
C GLY A 20 5.25 -3.33 14.29
N GLY A 21 6.37 -3.56 14.99
CA GLY A 21 6.49 -4.57 16.04
C GLY A 21 5.56 -4.32 17.24
N ALA A 22 5.41 -3.07 17.68
CA ALA A 22 4.50 -2.71 18.76
C ALA A 22 3.03 -2.98 18.42
N ILE A 23 2.61 -2.64 17.19
CA ILE A 23 1.25 -2.91 16.71
C ILE A 23 1.02 -4.43 16.64
N LEU A 24 1.95 -5.19 16.06
CA LEU A 24 1.84 -6.65 16.00
C LEU A 24 1.82 -7.26 17.42
N TYR A 25 2.72 -6.86 18.31
CA TYR A 25 2.73 -7.33 19.69
C TYR A 25 1.38 -7.07 20.39
N TRP A 26 0.85 -5.87 20.26
CA TRP A 26 -0.44 -5.51 20.85
C TRP A 26 -1.60 -6.34 20.27
N MET A 27 -1.62 -6.58 18.94
CA MET A 27 -2.66 -7.33 18.26
C MET A 27 -2.64 -8.82 18.59
N TYR A 28 -1.44 -9.40 18.70
CA TYR A 28 -1.26 -10.86 18.93
C TYR A 28 -0.99 -11.21 20.39
N ARG A 29 -1.12 -10.24 21.29
CA ARG A 29 -1.02 -10.47 22.73
C ARG A 29 -2.17 -11.37 23.20
N GLY A 30 -1.83 -12.56 23.67
CA GLY A 30 -2.82 -13.59 24.08
C GLY A 30 -3.37 -14.46 22.94
N PHE A 31 -2.88 -14.28 21.71
CA PHE A 31 -3.25 -15.12 20.57
C PHE A 31 -2.58 -16.50 20.67
N ASP A 32 -3.35 -17.56 20.42
CA ASP A 32 -2.84 -18.93 20.46
C ASP A 32 -2.18 -19.33 19.13
N PHE A 33 -0.88 -19.13 19.05
CA PHE A 33 -0.08 -19.51 17.87
C PHE A 33 -0.05 -21.01 17.57
N LYS A 34 -0.39 -21.88 18.55
CA LYS A 34 -0.43 -23.34 18.31
C LYS A 34 -1.53 -23.75 17.35
N GLN A 35 -2.59 -22.95 17.29
CA GLN A 35 -3.68 -23.18 16.36
C GLN A 35 -3.35 -22.75 14.90
N VAL A 36 -2.32 -21.93 14.70
CA VAL A 36 -1.94 -21.45 13.34
C VAL A 36 -1.56 -22.64 12.45
N GLU A 37 -0.79 -23.59 12.98
CA GLU A 37 -0.39 -24.80 12.24
C GLU A 37 -1.62 -25.60 11.83
N HIS A 38 -2.55 -25.81 12.76
CA HIS A 38 -3.78 -26.54 12.48
C HIS A 38 -4.65 -25.80 11.44
N VAL A 39 -4.81 -24.50 11.54
CA VAL A 39 -5.57 -23.71 10.56
C VAL A 39 -4.90 -23.75 9.18
N LEU A 40 -3.57 -23.59 9.13
CA LEU A 40 -2.79 -23.55 7.89
C LEU A 40 -2.87 -24.88 7.12
N PHE A 41 -2.75 -26.02 7.81
CA PHE A 41 -2.65 -27.32 7.16
C PHE A 41 -3.98 -28.07 7.05
N HIS A 42 -4.99 -27.77 7.89
CA HIS A 42 -6.22 -28.55 7.94
C HIS A 42 -7.49 -27.76 7.63
N LYS A 43 -7.51 -26.43 7.86
CA LYS A 43 -8.71 -25.62 7.64
C LYS A 43 -8.62 -24.72 6.41
N MET A 44 -7.42 -24.40 5.96
CA MET A 44 -7.21 -23.50 4.85
C MET A 44 -7.33 -24.21 3.51
N ASN A 45 -8.11 -23.64 2.60
CA ASN A 45 -8.17 -24.10 1.21
C ASN A 45 -7.01 -23.52 0.39
N TRP A 46 -5.96 -24.28 0.22
CA TRP A 46 -4.77 -23.89 -0.52
C TRP A 46 -5.00 -23.64 -2.01
N THR A 47 -6.02 -24.24 -2.61
CA THR A 47 -6.33 -24.05 -4.04
C THR A 47 -6.57 -22.58 -4.35
N TRP A 48 -7.34 -21.88 -3.53
CA TRP A 48 -7.63 -20.46 -3.70
C TRP A 48 -6.40 -19.58 -3.45
N MET A 49 -5.57 -19.94 -2.47
CA MET A 49 -4.32 -19.24 -2.21
C MET A 49 -3.37 -19.34 -3.42
N LEU A 50 -3.17 -20.57 -3.93
CA LEU A 50 -2.32 -20.78 -5.11
C LEU A 50 -2.89 -20.10 -6.35
N LEU A 51 -4.21 -20.12 -6.53
CA LEU A 51 -4.89 -19.41 -7.62
C LEU A 51 -4.71 -17.89 -7.52
N SER A 52 -4.50 -17.35 -6.34
CA SER A 52 -4.23 -15.92 -6.15
C SER A 52 -2.84 -15.50 -6.64
N PHE A 53 -1.83 -16.37 -6.59
CA PHE A 53 -0.43 -16.05 -6.92
C PHE A 53 -0.20 -15.51 -8.35
N PRO A 54 -0.79 -16.10 -9.41
CA PRO A 54 -0.68 -15.53 -10.75
C PRO A 54 -1.05 -14.05 -10.82
N PHE A 55 -2.08 -13.62 -10.09
CA PHE A 55 -2.49 -12.22 -10.06
C PHE A 55 -1.46 -11.34 -9.33
N GLY A 56 -0.88 -11.81 -8.23
CA GLY A 56 0.23 -11.11 -7.57
C GLY A 56 1.46 -10.94 -8.47
N ILE A 57 1.79 -11.97 -9.24
CA ILE A 57 2.90 -11.94 -10.22
C ILE A 57 2.57 -10.98 -11.36
N LEU A 58 1.36 -11.08 -11.96
CA LEU A 58 0.92 -10.24 -13.07
C LEU A 58 0.87 -8.76 -12.68
N ALA A 59 0.43 -8.44 -11.46
CA ALA A 59 0.43 -7.06 -10.98
C ALA A 59 1.83 -6.43 -11.03
N GLN A 60 2.85 -7.17 -10.64
CA GLN A 60 4.23 -6.69 -10.66
C GLN A 60 4.83 -6.69 -12.08
N LEU A 61 4.43 -7.62 -12.95
CA LEU A 61 4.77 -7.61 -14.38
C LEU A 61 4.23 -6.35 -15.07
N PHE A 62 2.93 -6.07 -14.89
CA PHE A 62 2.30 -4.86 -15.43
C PHE A 62 2.98 -3.59 -14.89
N ARG A 63 3.40 -3.60 -13.63
CA ARG A 63 4.15 -2.48 -13.04
C ARG A 63 5.50 -2.28 -13.73
N GLY A 64 6.23 -3.35 -14.03
CA GLY A 64 7.49 -3.29 -14.77
C GLY A 64 7.32 -2.77 -16.20
N TRP A 65 6.28 -3.23 -16.92
CA TRP A 65 5.95 -2.78 -18.27
C TRP A 65 5.47 -1.32 -18.29
N ARG A 66 4.63 -0.92 -17.34
CA ARG A 66 4.21 0.48 -17.19
C ARG A 66 5.39 1.39 -16.90
N TRP A 67 6.31 0.96 -16.01
CA TRP A 67 7.48 1.77 -15.68
C TRP A 67 8.39 1.99 -16.87
N LYS A 68 8.59 0.98 -17.72
CA LYS A 68 9.30 1.15 -18.99
C LYS A 68 8.71 2.28 -19.84
N GLN A 69 7.37 2.35 -19.95
CA GLN A 69 6.69 3.40 -20.70
C GLN A 69 6.89 4.81 -20.11
N THR A 70 7.04 4.93 -18.79
CA THR A 70 7.29 6.23 -18.14
C THR A 70 8.75 6.69 -18.27
N LEU A 71 9.66 5.79 -18.66
CA LEU A 71 11.07 6.12 -18.92
C LEU A 71 11.31 6.64 -20.33
N GLU A 72 10.49 6.26 -21.30
CA GLU A 72 10.60 6.71 -22.69
C GLU A 72 10.55 8.24 -22.86
N PRO A 73 9.63 9.00 -22.19
CA PRO A 73 9.57 10.46 -22.30
C PRO A 73 10.78 11.21 -21.76
N VAL A 74 11.60 10.56 -20.96
CA VAL A 74 12.84 11.12 -20.40
C VAL A 74 14.09 10.62 -21.14
N ASP A 75 13.86 10.02 -22.33
CA ASP A 75 14.92 9.49 -23.21
C ASP A 75 15.76 8.40 -22.53
N GLU A 76 15.07 7.45 -21.89
CA GLU A 76 15.70 6.29 -21.25
C GLU A 76 14.99 5.01 -21.73
N HIS A 77 15.78 4.06 -22.28
CA HIS A 77 15.27 2.87 -22.97
C HIS A 77 15.79 1.57 -22.35
N PRO A 78 15.43 1.25 -21.09
CA PRO A 78 15.87 0.02 -20.46
C PRO A 78 15.23 -1.22 -21.10
N ARG A 79 15.89 -2.36 -20.94
CA ARG A 79 15.34 -3.67 -21.35
C ARG A 79 14.16 -4.06 -20.44
N THR A 80 13.13 -4.63 -21.05
CA THR A 80 11.90 -5.00 -20.34
C THR A 80 12.14 -5.98 -19.18
N ASN A 81 13.00 -6.99 -19.39
CA ASN A 81 13.35 -7.96 -18.36
C ASN A 81 14.09 -7.31 -17.15
N VAL A 82 14.94 -6.30 -17.41
CA VAL A 82 15.63 -5.57 -16.33
C VAL A 82 14.63 -4.71 -15.56
N CYS A 83 13.67 -4.04 -16.23
CA CYS A 83 12.60 -3.31 -15.57
C CYS A 83 11.77 -4.23 -14.65
N VAL A 84 11.30 -5.37 -15.16
CA VAL A 84 10.47 -6.32 -14.40
C VAL A 84 11.23 -6.86 -13.20
N ASN A 85 12.45 -7.38 -13.41
CA ASN A 85 13.26 -7.92 -12.33
C ASN A 85 13.62 -6.85 -11.28
N SER A 86 13.81 -5.59 -11.71
CA SER A 86 14.03 -4.49 -10.76
C SER A 86 12.81 -4.24 -9.87
N ILE A 87 11.58 -4.41 -10.38
CA ILE A 87 10.35 -4.32 -9.59
C ILE A 87 10.30 -5.45 -8.55
N TYR A 88 10.47 -6.72 -8.96
CA TYR A 88 10.46 -7.84 -8.02
C TYR A 88 11.49 -7.66 -6.90
N LEU A 89 12.73 -7.29 -7.26
CA LEU A 89 13.78 -7.05 -6.28
C LEU A 89 13.46 -5.87 -5.36
N SER A 90 12.83 -4.81 -5.87
CA SER A 90 12.45 -3.63 -5.08
C SER A 90 11.43 -3.95 -3.99
N TYR A 91 10.44 -4.80 -4.31
CA TYR A 91 9.45 -5.24 -3.32
C TYR A 91 10.09 -6.09 -2.23
N ALA A 92 10.95 -7.04 -2.60
CA ALA A 92 11.66 -7.86 -1.62
C ALA A 92 12.58 -7.03 -0.70
N LEU A 93 13.30 -6.05 -1.23
CA LEU A 93 14.13 -5.16 -0.42
C LEU A 93 13.31 -4.28 0.52
N SER A 94 12.09 -3.90 0.12
CA SER A 94 11.19 -3.11 0.95
C SER A 94 10.61 -3.90 2.15
N LEU A 95 10.75 -5.24 2.17
CA LEU A 95 10.46 -6.07 3.35
C LEU A 95 11.43 -5.80 4.50
N VAL A 96 12.67 -5.43 4.19
CA VAL A 96 13.71 -5.18 5.20
C VAL A 96 13.71 -3.70 5.62
N ILE A 97 13.76 -2.80 4.64
CA ILE A 97 13.78 -1.36 4.89
C ILE A 97 12.63 -0.71 4.11
N PRO A 98 11.69 -0.07 4.80
CA PRO A 98 10.56 0.58 4.15
C PRO A 98 11.00 1.56 3.07
N ARG A 99 10.38 1.45 1.88
CA ARG A 99 10.62 2.33 0.72
C ARG A 99 12.01 2.29 0.09
N ILE A 100 12.95 1.48 0.58
CA ILE A 100 14.28 1.36 -0.03
C ILE A 100 14.19 0.81 -1.46
N GLY A 101 13.20 -0.01 -1.73
CA GLY A 101 12.99 -0.62 -3.04
C GLY A 101 12.84 0.41 -4.17
N GLU A 102 12.25 1.58 -3.91
CA GLU A 102 12.12 2.64 -4.92
C GLU A 102 13.48 3.15 -5.40
N PHE A 103 14.43 3.29 -4.49
CA PHE A 103 15.81 3.64 -4.83
C PHE A 103 16.56 2.46 -5.44
N ALA A 104 16.34 1.27 -4.91
CA ALA A 104 17.01 0.05 -5.39
C ALA A 104 16.68 -0.25 -6.85
N ARG A 105 15.40 -0.14 -7.29
CA ARG A 105 15.03 -0.37 -8.69
C ARG A 105 15.70 0.62 -9.64
N CYS A 106 15.86 1.89 -9.25
CA CYS A 106 16.61 2.87 -10.03
C CYS A 106 18.10 2.51 -10.10
N GLY A 107 18.68 2.02 -9.00
CA GLY A 107 20.06 1.52 -8.96
C GLY A 107 20.28 0.31 -9.86
N VAL A 108 19.31 -0.59 -9.95
CA VAL A 108 19.36 -1.74 -10.88
C VAL A 108 19.39 -1.24 -12.33
N LEU A 109 18.49 -0.36 -12.75
CA LEU A 109 18.50 0.17 -14.12
C LEU A 109 19.80 0.88 -14.45
N LYS A 110 20.34 1.67 -13.52
CA LYS A 110 21.65 2.32 -13.70
C LYS A 110 22.76 1.29 -13.89
N ARG A 111 22.74 0.20 -13.13
CA ARG A 111 23.82 -0.80 -13.13
C ARG A 111 23.80 -1.72 -14.36
N TRP A 112 22.62 -2.09 -14.87
CA TRP A 112 22.46 -3.07 -15.95
C TRP A 112 22.26 -2.42 -17.31
N ASP A 113 21.55 -1.29 -17.38
CA ASP A 113 21.17 -0.64 -18.63
C ASP A 113 21.65 0.81 -18.75
N ASN A 114 22.53 1.25 -17.83
CA ASN A 114 23.12 2.59 -17.80
C ASN A 114 22.10 3.75 -17.75
N VAL A 115 20.87 3.47 -17.29
CA VAL A 115 19.81 4.48 -17.14
C VAL A 115 20.19 5.52 -16.10
N SER A 116 19.89 6.79 -16.36
CA SER A 116 20.14 7.88 -15.43
C SER A 116 19.33 7.70 -14.13
N PHE A 117 20.03 7.62 -12.99
CA PHE A 117 19.39 7.46 -11.68
C PHE A 117 18.43 8.60 -11.33
N PRO A 118 18.77 9.91 -11.53
CA PRO A 118 17.83 11.00 -11.26
C PRO A 118 16.59 10.95 -12.14
N LYS A 119 16.73 10.64 -13.44
CA LYS A 119 15.61 10.53 -14.36
C LYS A 119 14.68 9.38 -13.96
N SER A 120 15.22 8.21 -13.69
CA SER A 120 14.45 7.05 -13.25
C SER A 120 13.75 7.28 -11.90
N LEU A 121 14.39 7.98 -10.97
CA LEU A 121 13.77 8.34 -9.70
C LEU A 121 12.61 9.33 -9.90
N GLY A 122 12.74 10.28 -10.83
CA GLY A 122 11.67 11.20 -11.21
C GLY A 122 10.43 10.45 -11.72
N THR A 123 10.60 9.43 -12.58
CA THR A 123 9.49 8.62 -13.07
C THR A 123 8.84 7.78 -11.97
N VAL A 124 9.60 7.32 -10.96
CA VAL A 124 9.05 6.66 -9.77
C VAL A 124 8.10 7.57 -9.02
N VAL A 125 8.45 8.83 -8.82
CA VAL A 125 7.59 9.81 -8.16
C VAL A 125 6.29 10.01 -8.95
N THR A 126 6.39 10.12 -10.29
CA THR A 126 5.22 10.21 -11.17
C THR A 126 4.30 8.98 -11.03
N GLU A 127 4.86 7.77 -11.04
CA GLU A 127 4.07 6.55 -10.83
C GLU A 127 3.35 6.54 -9.48
N ARG A 128 4.05 6.92 -8.39
CA ARG A 128 3.43 7.00 -7.05
C ARG A 128 2.30 8.04 -7.01
N ALA A 129 2.47 9.15 -7.71
CA ALA A 129 1.44 10.17 -7.83
C ALA A 129 0.16 9.63 -8.48
N ILE A 130 0.30 8.91 -9.60
CA ILE A 130 -0.82 8.30 -10.33
C ILE A 130 -1.49 7.21 -9.49
N ASP A 131 -0.71 6.32 -8.89
CA ASP A 131 -1.22 5.26 -8.02
C ASP A 131 -1.99 5.85 -6.82
N SER A 132 -1.47 6.91 -6.19
CA SER A 132 -2.12 7.59 -5.06
C SER A 132 -3.43 8.25 -5.47
N LEU A 133 -3.48 8.88 -6.64
CA LEU A 133 -4.71 9.48 -7.18
C LEU A 133 -5.77 8.40 -7.42
N LEU A 134 -5.40 7.27 -8.02
CA LEU A 134 -6.33 6.17 -8.28
C LEU A 134 -6.87 5.58 -6.97
N VAL A 135 -6.01 5.31 -5.99
CA VAL A 135 -6.43 4.83 -4.66
C VAL A 135 -7.39 5.81 -4.01
N MET A 136 -7.13 7.11 -4.09
CA MET A 136 -7.98 8.14 -3.51
C MET A 136 -9.37 8.14 -4.18
N ILE A 137 -9.44 8.03 -5.51
CA ILE A 137 -10.72 7.95 -6.24
C ILE A 137 -11.50 6.70 -5.81
N ILE A 138 -10.86 5.54 -5.79
CA ILE A 138 -11.51 4.29 -5.38
C ILE A 138 -11.94 4.37 -3.90
N ALA A 139 -11.10 4.94 -3.03
CA ALA A 139 -11.43 5.12 -1.61
C ALA A 139 -12.68 5.98 -1.40
N ILE A 140 -12.80 7.09 -2.13
CA ILE A 140 -14.01 7.94 -2.09
C ILE A 140 -15.24 7.15 -2.56
N GLN A 141 -15.15 6.41 -3.68
CA GLN A 141 -16.26 5.60 -4.17
C GLN A 141 -16.66 4.53 -3.15
N VAL A 142 -15.70 3.78 -2.61
CA VAL A 142 -15.93 2.74 -1.61
C VAL A 142 -16.56 3.32 -0.35
N PHE A 143 -16.07 4.48 0.12
CA PHE A 143 -16.65 5.16 1.28
C PHE A 143 -18.10 5.56 1.05
N LEU A 144 -18.41 6.17 -0.10
CA LEU A 144 -19.77 6.57 -0.46
C LEU A 144 -20.72 5.36 -0.54
N MET A 145 -20.25 4.24 -1.09
CA MET A 145 -21.04 3.00 -1.17
C MET A 145 -21.29 2.36 0.20
N GLN A 146 -20.44 2.62 1.18
CA GLN A 146 -20.47 1.99 2.51
C GLN A 146 -21.07 2.89 3.61
N ILE A 147 -21.53 4.09 3.28
CA ILE A 147 -22.23 4.96 4.23
C ILE A 147 -23.32 4.20 5.03
N PRO A 148 -24.17 3.34 4.43
CA PRO A 148 -25.16 2.59 5.17
C PRO A 148 -24.58 1.64 6.22
N VAL A 149 -23.44 1.00 5.93
CA VAL A 149 -22.75 0.08 6.86
C VAL A 149 -22.19 0.87 8.05
N PHE A 150 -21.59 2.02 7.79
CA PHE A 150 -21.09 2.90 8.85
C PHE A 150 -22.22 3.44 9.72
N LEU A 151 -23.33 3.88 9.12
CA LEU A 151 -24.49 4.35 9.85
C LEU A 151 -25.09 3.23 10.71
N ASN A 152 -25.22 2.02 10.17
CA ASN A 152 -25.74 0.87 10.93
C ASN A 152 -24.80 0.50 12.09
N PHE A 153 -23.48 0.51 11.88
CA PHE A 153 -22.51 0.31 12.94
C PHE A 153 -22.65 1.35 14.06
N PHE A 154 -22.75 2.64 13.72
CA PHE A 154 -22.97 3.69 14.72
C PHE A 154 -24.30 3.52 15.48
N ASN A 155 -25.35 3.07 14.81
CA ASN A 155 -26.64 2.82 15.43
C ASN A 155 -26.60 1.61 16.38
N THR A 156 -25.90 0.53 16.00
CA THR A 156 -25.80 -0.69 16.82
C THR A 156 -24.85 -0.56 18.00
N THR A 157 -23.82 0.26 17.89
CA THR A 157 -22.86 0.53 19.00
C THR A 157 -23.36 1.57 19.98
N GLY A 158 -24.57 2.13 19.77
CA GLY A 158 -25.14 3.17 20.62
C GLY A 158 -24.44 4.54 20.53
N THR A 159 -23.52 4.68 19.59
CA THR A 159 -22.80 5.93 19.29
C THR A 159 -23.43 6.67 18.12
N SER A 160 -24.78 6.60 17.97
CA SER A 160 -25.44 7.37 16.93
C SER A 160 -25.09 8.86 17.06
N LEU A 161 -24.90 9.53 15.95
CA LEU A 161 -24.70 10.99 15.91
C LEU A 161 -25.79 11.70 16.76
N ASP A 162 -27.00 11.22 16.69
CA ASP A 162 -28.14 11.73 17.50
C ASP A 162 -27.92 11.51 18.98
N SER A 163 -27.35 10.38 19.42
CA SER A 163 -27.07 10.12 20.84
C SER A 163 -25.89 10.96 21.36
N ILE A 164 -24.95 11.29 20.52
CA ILE A 164 -23.86 12.22 20.83
C ILE A 164 -24.42 13.65 20.85
N LEU A 165 -25.19 14.02 19.82
CA LEU A 165 -25.75 15.36 19.67
C LEU A 165 -26.77 15.66 20.76
N SER A 166 -27.61 14.72 21.13
CA SER A 166 -28.65 14.91 22.21
C SER A 166 -28.03 15.13 23.59
N LYS A 167 -26.79 14.76 23.82
CA LYS A 167 -26.05 15.01 25.08
C LYS A 167 -25.52 16.45 25.19
N PHE A 168 -25.55 17.22 24.10
CA PHE A 168 -25.09 18.60 24.11
C PHE A 168 -26.32 19.53 24.27
N SER A 169 -26.21 20.47 25.22
CA SER A 169 -27.13 21.62 25.29
C SER A 169 -26.86 22.59 24.14
N ALA A 170 -27.79 23.51 23.86
CA ALA A 170 -27.58 24.55 22.84
C ALA A 170 -26.27 25.33 23.05
N THR A 171 -25.90 25.57 24.31
CA THR A 171 -24.60 26.16 24.68
C THR A 171 -23.43 25.24 24.33
N GLY A 172 -23.59 23.93 24.50
CA GLY A 172 -22.57 22.93 24.11
C GLY A 172 -22.30 22.91 22.61
N TYR A 173 -23.33 23.02 21.76
CA TYR A 173 -23.17 23.15 20.30
C TYR A 173 -22.40 24.41 19.92
N LEU A 174 -22.71 25.52 20.58
CA LEU A 174 -22.03 26.79 20.33
C LEU A 174 -20.57 26.74 20.72
N VAL A 175 -20.24 26.13 21.87
CA VAL A 175 -18.86 25.91 22.32
C VAL A 175 -18.13 24.95 21.38
N CYS A 176 -18.74 23.83 20.98
CA CYS A 176 -18.13 22.89 20.01
C CYS A 176 -17.92 23.54 18.64
N GLY A 177 -18.88 24.37 18.18
CA GLY A 177 -18.72 25.14 16.95
C GLY A 177 -17.55 26.12 17.02
N ILE A 178 -17.45 26.90 18.10
CA ILE A 178 -16.33 27.84 18.33
C ILE A 178 -15.00 27.08 18.43
N CYS A 179 -14.96 25.98 19.21
CA CYS A 179 -13.77 25.14 19.31
C CYS A 179 -13.38 24.51 17.97
N GLY A 180 -14.36 24.05 17.19
CA GLY A 180 -14.14 23.52 15.84
C GLY A 180 -13.57 24.57 14.91
N ILE A 181 -14.12 25.76 14.89
CA ILE A 181 -13.61 26.91 14.12
C ILE A 181 -12.21 27.29 14.62
N ALA A 182 -12.00 27.37 15.93
CA ALA A 182 -10.68 27.67 16.51
C ALA A 182 -9.63 26.62 16.13
N VAL A 183 -9.98 25.33 16.14
CA VAL A 183 -9.13 24.24 15.69
C VAL A 183 -8.82 24.33 14.19
N LEU A 184 -9.82 24.66 13.36
CA LEU A 184 -9.62 24.87 11.92
C LEU A 184 -8.72 26.08 11.63
N ILE A 185 -8.90 27.20 12.36
CA ILE A 185 -8.04 28.37 12.28
C ILE A 185 -6.62 28.04 12.75
N LEU A 186 -6.50 27.33 13.89
CA LEU A 186 -5.21 26.91 14.42
C LEU A 186 -4.50 25.96 13.45
N LEU A 187 -5.22 24.98 12.90
CA LEU A 187 -4.72 24.09 11.86
C LEU A 187 -4.28 24.87 10.61
N HIS A 188 -5.08 25.83 10.16
CA HIS A 188 -4.75 26.69 9.02
C HIS A 188 -3.50 27.53 9.29
N VAL A 189 -3.39 28.14 10.47
CA VAL A 189 -2.22 28.93 10.89
C VAL A 189 -0.99 28.05 11.08
N LEU A 190 -1.13 26.88 11.70
CA LEU A 190 -0.07 25.90 11.83
C LEU A 190 0.38 25.34 10.48
N LEU A 191 -0.55 25.02 9.59
CA LEU A 191 -0.24 24.57 8.23
C LEU A 191 0.45 25.67 7.41
N LYS A 192 0.09 26.96 7.59
CA LYS A 192 0.79 28.09 6.97
C LYS A 192 2.18 28.34 7.56
N LYS A 193 2.35 28.25 8.89
CA LYS A 193 3.65 28.46 9.56
C LYS A 193 4.59 27.25 9.44
N LEU A 194 4.08 26.04 9.44
CA LEU A 194 4.86 24.83 9.18
C LEU A 194 5.01 24.70 7.65
N SER A 195 6.21 24.37 7.18
CA SER A 195 6.51 24.10 5.76
C SER A 195 5.63 23.00 5.11
N ILE A 196 4.59 22.55 5.81
CA ILE A 196 3.61 21.53 5.42
C ILE A 196 2.70 22.06 4.30
N TYR A 197 2.26 23.35 4.35
CA TYR A 197 1.45 23.94 3.27
C TYR A 197 2.20 23.91 1.94
N ASN A 198 3.48 24.30 1.97
CA ASN A 198 4.33 24.25 0.78
C ASN A 198 4.61 22.80 0.35
N LYS A 199 4.71 21.86 1.30
CA LYS A 199 4.84 20.43 0.99
C LYS A 199 3.55 19.86 0.39
N VAL A 200 2.39 20.16 0.94
CA VAL A 200 1.08 19.75 0.38
C VAL A 200 0.87 20.35 -0.99
N LYS A 201 1.13 21.66 -1.16
CA LYS A 201 1.05 22.33 -2.46
C LYS A 201 2.05 21.76 -3.46
N ALA A 202 3.27 21.49 -3.04
CA ALA A 202 4.29 20.84 -3.88
C ALA A 202 3.91 19.38 -4.22
N THR A 203 3.31 18.64 -3.29
CA THR A 203 2.82 17.28 -3.53
C THR A 203 1.64 17.29 -4.51
N LEU A 204 0.66 18.17 -4.33
CA LEU A 204 -0.46 18.35 -5.26
C LEU A 204 0.02 18.84 -6.63
N GLY A 205 0.98 19.77 -6.65
CA GLY A 205 1.64 20.22 -7.88
C GLY A 205 2.42 19.10 -8.56
N GLY A 206 3.11 18.27 -7.80
CA GLY A 206 3.80 17.06 -8.29
C GLY A 206 2.83 16.00 -8.84
N LEU A 207 1.69 15.80 -8.17
CA LEU A 207 0.61 14.94 -8.67
C LEU A 207 0.08 15.46 -10.02
N TRP A 208 -0.17 16.75 -10.13
CA TRP A 208 -0.64 17.37 -11.36
C TRP A 208 0.40 17.33 -12.48
N GLN A 209 1.67 17.60 -12.17
CA GLN A 209 2.76 17.43 -13.13
C GLN A 209 2.95 15.98 -13.56
N GLY A 210 2.76 15.02 -12.63
CA GLY A 210 2.74 13.60 -12.94
C GLY A 210 1.65 13.23 -13.94
N VAL A 211 0.44 13.79 -13.78
CA VAL A 211 -0.66 13.60 -14.75
C VAL A 211 -0.34 14.25 -16.10
N ILE A 212 0.26 15.45 -16.10
CA ILE A 212 0.66 16.15 -17.33
C ILE A 212 1.80 15.41 -18.05
N SER A 213 2.74 14.81 -17.32
CA SER A 213 3.85 14.05 -17.93
C SER A 213 3.39 12.82 -18.71
N LEU A 214 2.15 12.33 -18.46
CA LEU A 214 1.53 11.29 -19.27
C LEU A 214 1.36 11.67 -20.74
N LYS A 215 1.33 12.97 -21.08
CA LYS A 215 1.31 13.43 -22.47
C LYS A 215 2.55 13.01 -23.27
N GLY A 216 3.66 12.70 -22.58
CA GLY A 216 4.89 12.21 -23.20
C GLY A 216 4.94 10.69 -23.37
N VAL A 217 3.97 9.93 -22.83
CA VAL A 217 3.92 8.47 -22.99
C VAL A 217 3.44 8.14 -24.41
N SER A 218 4.21 7.31 -25.11
CA SER A 218 3.94 6.96 -26.52
C SER A 218 2.58 6.26 -26.73
N ASN A 219 2.13 5.46 -25.75
CA ASN A 219 0.86 4.73 -25.82
C ASN A 219 0.05 4.89 -24.53
N VAL A 220 -0.72 5.98 -24.44
CA VAL A 220 -1.57 6.27 -23.28
C VAL A 220 -2.63 5.20 -23.00
N PRO A 221 -3.36 4.64 -23.99
CA PRO A 221 -4.30 3.54 -23.77
C PRO A 221 -3.65 2.33 -23.09
N LEU A 222 -2.47 1.93 -23.54
CA LEU A 222 -1.73 0.81 -22.95
C LEU A 222 -1.23 1.12 -21.54
N PHE A 223 -0.82 2.36 -21.28
CA PHE A 223 -0.45 2.83 -19.94
C PHE A 223 -1.63 2.74 -18.96
N VAL A 224 -2.81 3.17 -19.39
CA VAL A 224 -4.06 3.08 -18.61
C VAL A 224 -4.41 1.60 -18.39
N ALA A 225 -4.33 0.76 -19.42
CA ALA A 225 -4.59 -0.68 -19.30
C ALA A 225 -3.66 -1.35 -18.27
N PHE A 226 -2.36 -1.05 -18.31
CA PHE A 226 -1.43 -1.55 -17.29
C PHE A 226 -1.75 -1.00 -15.89
N THR A 227 -2.12 0.28 -15.78
CA THR A 227 -2.49 0.87 -14.49
C THR A 227 -3.71 0.18 -13.89
N LEU A 228 -4.78 0.01 -14.67
CA LEU A 228 -5.96 -0.73 -14.22
C LEU A 228 -5.63 -2.21 -13.94
N GLY A 229 -4.85 -2.84 -14.82
CA GLY A 229 -4.41 -4.23 -14.67
C GLY A 229 -3.65 -4.46 -13.35
N ILE A 230 -2.77 -3.54 -12.95
CA ILE A 230 -2.06 -3.60 -11.66
C ILE A 230 -3.05 -3.68 -10.51
N TRP A 231 -4.02 -2.76 -10.46
CA TRP A 231 -4.94 -2.66 -9.32
C TRP A 231 -5.98 -3.77 -9.31
N VAL A 232 -6.48 -4.18 -10.49
CA VAL A 232 -7.37 -5.35 -10.62
C VAL A 232 -6.64 -6.63 -10.17
N CYS A 233 -5.41 -6.83 -10.61
CA CYS A 233 -4.62 -7.99 -10.21
C CYS A 233 -4.29 -7.98 -8.70
N TYR A 234 -3.92 -6.84 -8.11
CA TYR A 234 -3.72 -6.75 -6.66
C TYR A 234 -5.01 -7.03 -5.89
N PHE A 235 -6.13 -6.50 -6.38
CA PHE A 235 -7.42 -6.78 -5.77
C PHE A 235 -7.77 -8.26 -5.84
N LEU A 236 -7.63 -8.90 -7.00
CA LEU A 236 -7.89 -10.33 -7.17
C LEU A 236 -6.94 -11.20 -6.35
N HIS A 237 -5.64 -10.83 -6.30
CA HIS A 237 -4.66 -11.50 -5.44
C HIS A 237 -5.09 -11.49 -3.96
N TYR A 238 -5.68 -10.39 -3.50
CA TYR A 238 -6.20 -10.26 -2.16
C TYR A 238 -7.58 -10.95 -2.01
N PHE A 239 -8.53 -10.66 -2.91
CA PHE A 239 -9.92 -11.11 -2.78
C PHE A 239 -10.09 -12.63 -2.83
N LEU A 240 -9.28 -13.32 -3.66
CA LEU A 240 -9.30 -14.79 -3.71
C LEU A 240 -8.90 -15.42 -2.38
N THR A 241 -8.17 -14.73 -1.53
CA THR A 241 -7.81 -15.25 -0.20
C THR A 241 -9.01 -15.36 0.74
N PHE A 242 -10.11 -14.65 0.48
CA PHE A 242 -11.35 -14.82 1.25
C PHE A 242 -11.91 -16.24 1.13
N GLN A 243 -11.75 -16.86 -0.03
CA GLN A 243 -12.18 -18.24 -0.28
C GLN A 243 -11.26 -19.29 0.37
N CYS A 244 -10.13 -18.85 0.95
CA CYS A 244 -9.23 -19.76 1.65
C CYS A 244 -9.76 -20.23 3.01
N PHE A 245 -10.66 -19.47 3.63
CA PHE A 245 -11.15 -19.73 4.98
C PHE A 245 -12.68 -19.74 4.99
N GLU A 246 -13.27 -20.71 5.68
CA GLU A 246 -14.72 -20.85 5.82
C GLU A 246 -15.34 -19.57 6.41
N ALA A 247 -14.68 -19.00 7.44
CA ALA A 247 -15.15 -17.79 8.11
C ALA A 247 -15.28 -16.56 7.18
N THR A 248 -14.47 -16.46 6.09
CA THR A 248 -14.49 -15.30 5.18
C THR A 248 -15.07 -15.61 3.81
N SER A 249 -15.31 -16.88 3.46
CA SER A 249 -15.75 -17.32 2.12
C SER A 249 -17.11 -16.74 1.69
N HIS A 250 -17.98 -16.44 2.65
CA HIS A 250 -19.30 -15.86 2.42
C HIS A 250 -19.25 -14.32 2.17
N LEU A 251 -18.12 -13.69 2.43
CA LEU A 251 -17.98 -12.24 2.27
C LEU A 251 -17.95 -11.85 0.78
N GLY A 252 -18.81 -10.92 0.42
CA GLY A 252 -18.96 -10.48 -0.97
C GLY A 252 -17.88 -9.50 -1.44
N LEU A 253 -17.97 -9.17 -2.73
CA LEU A 253 -17.05 -8.27 -3.43
C LEU A 253 -16.88 -6.92 -2.72
N THR A 254 -17.96 -6.39 -2.17
CA THR A 254 -17.98 -5.08 -1.50
C THR A 254 -17.10 -5.08 -0.25
N CYS A 255 -17.21 -6.11 0.60
CA CYS A 255 -16.33 -6.29 1.75
C CYS A 255 -14.86 -6.43 1.30
N GLY A 256 -14.62 -7.20 0.24
CA GLY A 256 -13.30 -7.34 -0.35
C GLY A 256 -12.71 -5.99 -0.79
N LEU A 257 -13.48 -5.15 -1.47
CA LEU A 257 -13.04 -3.82 -1.91
C LEU A 257 -12.74 -2.89 -0.73
N VAL A 258 -13.62 -2.86 0.27
CA VAL A 258 -13.43 -2.01 1.46
C VAL A 258 -12.16 -2.39 2.21
N THR A 259 -12.01 -3.67 2.53
CA THR A 259 -10.84 -4.18 3.27
C THR A 259 -9.54 -4.01 2.47
N PHE A 260 -9.59 -4.20 1.15
CA PHE A 260 -8.45 -3.96 0.25
C PHE A 260 -8.02 -2.49 0.24
N ILE A 261 -8.97 -1.56 0.11
CA ILE A 261 -8.65 -0.11 0.08
C ILE A 261 -8.18 0.37 1.46
N VAL A 262 -8.85 -0.03 2.54
CA VAL A 262 -8.44 0.34 3.90
C VAL A 262 -7.05 -0.23 4.22
N GLY A 263 -6.78 -1.47 3.83
CA GLY A 263 -5.46 -2.08 3.92
C GLY A 263 -4.41 -1.33 3.09
N SER A 264 -4.73 -0.92 1.86
CA SER A 264 -3.83 -0.16 0.99
C SER A 264 -3.49 1.22 1.56
N ILE A 265 -4.46 1.88 2.20
CA ILE A 265 -4.22 3.15 2.91
C ILE A 265 -3.35 2.93 4.15
N ALA A 266 -3.56 1.86 4.90
CA ALA A 266 -2.78 1.55 6.10
C ALA A 266 -1.28 1.34 5.80
N VAL A 267 -0.93 0.84 4.60
CA VAL A 267 0.47 0.68 4.14
C VAL A 267 1.19 2.03 3.94
N ILE A 268 0.49 3.16 3.93
CA ILE A 268 1.12 4.49 3.92
C ILE A 268 1.98 4.69 5.18
N VAL A 269 1.59 4.09 6.31
CA VAL A 269 2.41 4.07 7.52
C VAL A 269 3.70 3.30 7.24
N PRO A 270 4.87 3.93 7.40
CA PRO A 270 6.15 3.37 6.96
C PRO A 270 6.64 2.26 7.90
N THR A 271 6.05 1.07 7.75
CA THR A 271 6.50 -0.17 8.40
C THR A 271 6.97 -1.17 7.33
N PRO A 272 7.84 -2.14 7.66
CA PRO A 272 8.26 -3.17 6.72
C PRO A 272 7.03 -3.90 6.14
N ASN A 273 6.86 -3.86 4.82
CA ASN A 273 5.72 -4.46 4.11
C ASN A 273 4.33 -4.08 4.65
N GLY A 274 4.18 -2.96 5.35
CA GLY A 274 2.92 -2.58 6.00
C GLY A 274 2.57 -3.44 7.22
N ALA A 275 3.48 -4.29 7.70
CA ALA A 275 3.26 -5.15 8.86
C ALA A 275 2.86 -4.32 10.10
N GLY A 276 1.85 -4.79 10.81
CA GLY A 276 1.19 -4.06 11.89
C GLY A 276 0.01 -3.22 11.39
N PRO A 277 0.21 -2.07 10.76
CA PRO A 277 -0.89 -1.22 10.30
C PRO A 277 -1.86 -1.92 9.34
N TRP A 278 -1.35 -2.69 8.37
CA TRP A 278 -2.20 -3.47 7.47
C TRP A 278 -3.01 -4.54 8.23
N HIS A 279 -2.35 -5.29 9.12
CA HIS A 279 -3.03 -6.31 9.93
C HIS A 279 -4.14 -5.70 10.76
N PHE A 280 -3.86 -4.59 11.44
CA PHE A 280 -4.85 -3.87 12.26
C PHE A 280 -6.04 -3.39 11.43
N ALA A 281 -5.77 -2.75 10.30
CA ALA A 281 -6.78 -2.17 9.43
C ALA A 281 -7.72 -3.25 8.86
N VAL A 282 -7.15 -4.30 8.28
CA VAL A 282 -7.94 -5.39 7.68
C VAL A 282 -8.69 -6.19 8.74
N LYS A 283 -8.05 -6.53 9.88
CA LYS A 283 -8.72 -7.19 11.01
C LYS A 283 -9.93 -6.39 11.46
N THR A 284 -9.75 -5.10 11.71
CA THR A 284 -10.82 -4.23 12.19
C THR A 284 -12.00 -4.21 11.22
N MET A 285 -11.72 -4.10 9.92
CA MET A 285 -12.78 -4.13 8.92
C MET A 285 -13.49 -5.49 8.87
N LEU A 286 -12.77 -6.61 8.93
CA LEU A 286 -13.40 -7.94 8.95
C LEU A 286 -14.33 -8.11 10.16
N ILE A 287 -13.93 -7.61 11.34
CA ILE A 287 -14.80 -7.61 12.54
C ILE A 287 -16.06 -6.78 12.30
N LEU A 288 -15.95 -5.61 11.66
CA LEU A 288 -17.12 -4.78 11.31
C LEU A 288 -18.09 -5.49 10.34
N TYR A 289 -17.58 -6.42 9.53
CA TYR A 289 -18.39 -7.28 8.67
C TYR A 289 -18.84 -8.58 9.34
N GLY A 290 -18.71 -8.69 10.67
CA GLY A 290 -19.26 -9.79 11.47
C GLY A 290 -18.32 -10.98 11.65
N ILE A 291 -17.06 -10.90 11.24
CA ILE A 291 -16.08 -11.96 11.46
C ILE A 291 -15.61 -11.94 12.91
N GLN A 292 -15.51 -13.10 13.54
CA GLN A 292 -14.99 -13.21 14.89
C GLN A 292 -13.53 -12.75 14.96
N SER A 293 -13.14 -12.16 16.10
CA SER A 293 -11.80 -11.56 16.28
C SER A 293 -10.68 -12.53 15.99
N ASP A 294 -10.80 -13.79 16.41
CA ASP A 294 -9.75 -14.81 16.24
C ASP A 294 -9.64 -15.25 14.78
N ASP A 295 -10.76 -15.48 14.09
CA ASP A 295 -10.77 -15.79 12.65
C ASP A 295 -10.19 -14.66 11.83
N ALA A 296 -10.51 -13.40 12.17
CA ALA A 296 -9.93 -12.24 11.53
C ALA A 296 -8.41 -12.14 11.78
N LEU A 297 -7.93 -12.51 12.98
CA LEU A 297 -6.49 -12.58 13.30
C LEU A 297 -5.79 -13.67 12.49
N PHE A 298 -6.37 -14.88 12.40
CA PHE A 298 -5.82 -15.95 11.58
C PHE A 298 -5.74 -15.54 10.11
N PHE A 299 -6.83 -14.96 9.60
CA PHE A 299 -6.86 -14.47 8.22
C PHE A 299 -5.71 -13.50 7.92
N VAL A 300 -5.58 -12.40 8.69
CA VAL A 300 -4.58 -11.37 8.40
C VAL A 300 -3.15 -11.89 8.58
N LEU A 301 -2.92 -12.76 9.58
CA LEU A 301 -1.61 -13.35 9.82
C LEU A 301 -1.18 -14.27 8.67
N ILE A 302 -2.03 -15.22 8.31
CA ILE A 302 -1.70 -16.24 7.31
C ILE A 302 -1.61 -15.61 5.92
N VAL A 303 -2.60 -14.83 5.52
CA VAL A 303 -2.63 -14.20 4.20
C VAL A 303 -1.41 -13.30 3.99
N HIS A 304 -1.12 -12.40 4.93
CA HIS A 304 0.04 -11.52 4.82
C HIS A 304 1.35 -12.28 4.78
N SER A 305 1.50 -13.31 5.62
CA SER A 305 2.72 -14.12 5.68
C SER A 305 2.96 -14.90 4.39
N VAL A 306 1.91 -15.55 3.85
CA VAL A 306 2.02 -16.36 2.62
C VAL A 306 2.24 -15.45 1.39
N GLN A 307 1.55 -14.31 1.30
CA GLN A 307 1.80 -13.34 0.23
C GLN A 307 3.18 -12.70 0.32
N THR A 308 3.68 -12.46 1.54
CA THR A 308 5.06 -11.99 1.75
C THR A 308 6.08 -13.03 1.30
N LEU A 309 5.83 -14.32 1.53
CA LEU A 309 6.70 -15.39 1.03
C LEU A 309 6.78 -15.37 -0.51
N LEU A 310 5.66 -15.15 -1.22
CA LEU A 310 5.67 -14.98 -2.67
C LEU A 310 6.59 -13.82 -3.09
N VAL A 311 6.52 -12.68 -2.41
CA VAL A 311 7.39 -11.52 -2.70
C VAL A 311 8.87 -11.87 -2.49
N ILE A 312 9.21 -12.63 -1.45
CA ILE A 312 10.58 -13.12 -1.19
C ILE A 312 11.05 -14.00 -2.33
N LEU A 313 10.24 -14.98 -2.75
CA LEU A 313 10.58 -15.91 -3.84
C LEU A 313 10.80 -15.17 -5.16
N LEU A 314 9.94 -14.19 -5.49
CA LEU A 314 10.11 -13.35 -6.67
C LEU A 314 11.35 -12.48 -6.58
N GLY A 315 11.70 -11.98 -5.39
CA GLY A 315 12.92 -11.23 -5.16
C GLY A 315 14.19 -12.07 -5.37
N ILE A 316 14.19 -13.31 -4.86
CA ILE A 316 15.29 -14.28 -5.08
C ILE A 316 15.42 -14.60 -6.57
N TYR A 317 14.29 -14.89 -7.23
CA TYR A 317 14.27 -15.12 -8.69
C TYR A 317 14.87 -13.92 -9.44
N ALA A 318 14.43 -12.71 -9.12
CA ALA A 318 14.92 -11.51 -9.79
C ALA A 318 16.40 -11.25 -9.55
N TRP A 319 16.88 -11.50 -8.33
CA TRP A 319 18.30 -11.40 -8.00
C TRP A 319 19.15 -12.36 -8.83
N LEU A 320 18.72 -13.62 -8.93
CA LEU A 320 19.39 -14.63 -9.77
C LEU A 320 19.31 -14.26 -11.26
N ALA A 321 18.12 -13.88 -11.76
CA ALA A 321 17.94 -13.50 -13.15
C ALA A 321 18.83 -12.29 -13.55
N LEU A 322 18.96 -11.30 -12.66
CA LEU A 322 19.84 -10.17 -12.88
C LEU A 322 21.31 -10.56 -12.83
N ALA A 323 21.70 -11.52 -11.98
CA ALA A 323 23.09 -12.00 -11.93
C ALA A 323 23.55 -12.62 -13.25
N PHE A 324 22.65 -13.30 -13.98
CA PHE A 324 22.91 -13.88 -15.30
C PHE A 324 22.68 -12.92 -16.46
N THR A 325 22.10 -11.75 -16.21
CA THR A 325 21.85 -10.74 -17.25
C THR A 325 23.12 -9.94 -17.52
N LYS A 326 23.59 -9.95 -18.77
CA LYS A 326 24.73 -9.14 -19.19
C LYS A 326 24.42 -7.66 -19.03
N LYS A 327 25.38 -6.90 -18.50
CA LYS A 327 25.29 -5.43 -18.44
C LYS A 327 25.45 -4.86 -19.84
N THR A 328 24.74 -3.77 -20.12
CA THR A 328 24.96 -2.99 -21.34
C THR A 328 26.32 -2.32 -21.21
N ASN A 329 27.27 -2.69 -22.09
CA ASN A 329 28.56 -2.04 -22.14
C ASN A 329 28.39 -0.62 -22.68
N ASN A 330 28.98 0.37 -22.01
CA ASN A 330 29.12 1.71 -22.56
C ASN A 330 30.02 1.58 -23.81
N ILE A 331 29.39 1.65 -24.98
CA ILE A 331 30.17 2.03 -26.19
C ILE A 331 30.25 3.55 -26.06
N HIS A 332 31.42 4.01 -25.60
CA HIS A 332 31.82 5.43 -25.65
C HIS A 332 32.12 5.82 -27.09
#